data_191d35cf4a3d6fde2cd6997a3c26d8f6
#
_entry.id   191d35cf4a3d6fde2cd6997a3c26d8f6
#
_cell.length_a   1.000
_cell.length_b   1.000
_cell.length_c   1.000
_cell.angle_alpha   90.00
_cell.angle_beta   90.00
_cell.angle_gamma   90.00
#
_symmetry.space_group_name_H-M   'P 1'
#
loop_
_entity.id
_entity.type
_entity.pdbx_description
1 polymer ?
#
loop_
_entity_poly.entity_id
_entity_poly.type
_entity_poly.pdbx_seq_one_letter_code
_entity_poly.pdbx_strand_id
1 'polypeptide(L)'
;MIDLARRKAAPYIIALLLLAPAPARAQTNLLIIPFLGVKFAGHTSIAIGEPTVNQKKSTFGLSGTILGDKFLGVEADVGQTPQFFGPGFRQTVTGSTVTTLTGNVIVAVPKAITQESLRPYVVAGLGLMHARVSTQIGLLDTKSNLLGLDVGGGVFGLVSPRAGARFELRHFKNLTNDAGAVTIGGTRLSFWRLTAGLVLRY
;
A
#
# COMPACT_ATOMS: atom_id res chain seq x y z
N MET A 1 -30.17 -18.43 -8.44
CA MET A 1 -29.41 -19.31 -9.33
C MET A 1 -28.02 -18.77 -9.66
N ILE A 2 -27.50 -17.79 -8.92
CA ILE A 2 -26.22 -17.08 -9.18
C ILE A 2 -25.10 -17.49 -8.21
N ASP A 3 -25.42 -18.25 -7.17
CA ASP A 3 -24.48 -18.50 -6.05
C ASP A 3 -23.59 -19.75 -6.22
N LEU A 4 -23.93 -20.64 -7.15
CA LEU A 4 -23.14 -21.87 -7.41
C LEU A 4 -21.89 -21.62 -8.29
N ALA A 5 -21.91 -20.57 -9.11
CA ALA A 5 -20.78 -20.26 -10.01
C ALA A 5 -19.58 -19.66 -9.26
N ARG A 6 -19.82 -18.92 -8.17
CA ARG A 6 -18.78 -18.28 -7.37
C ARG A 6 -17.94 -19.27 -6.55
N ARG A 7 -18.53 -20.37 -6.09
CA ARG A 7 -17.83 -21.40 -5.30
C ARG A 7 -16.91 -22.30 -6.13
N LYS A 8 -17.16 -22.40 -7.43
CA LYS A 8 -16.35 -23.27 -8.33
C LYS A 8 -15.13 -22.57 -8.92
N ALA A 9 -15.08 -21.22 -8.91
CA ALA A 9 -13.95 -20.47 -9.48
C ALA A 9 -12.71 -20.42 -8.56
N ALA A 10 -12.89 -20.46 -7.24
CA ALA A 10 -11.80 -20.37 -6.27
C ALA A 10 -10.71 -21.46 -6.44
N PRO A 11 -11.02 -22.75 -6.64
CA PRO A 11 -9.98 -23.77 -6.80
C PRO A 11 -9.19 -23.65 -8.10
N TYR A 12 -9.78 -23.09 -9.16
CA TYR A 12 -9.09 -22.91 -10.44
C TYR A 12 -8.11 -21.72 -10.40
N ILE A 13 -8.41 -20.69 -9.64
CA ILE A 13 -7.50 -19.55 -9.44
C ILE A 13 -6.28 -19.98 -8.62
N ILE A 14 -6.47 -20.81 -7.59
CA ILE A 14 -5.38 -21.40 -6.80
C ILE A 14 -4.56 -22.36 -7.65
N ALA A 15 -5.19 -23.20 -8.47
CA ALA A 15 -4.50 -24.11 -9.38
C ALA A 15 -3.70 -23.37 -10.47
N LEU A 16 -4.21 -22.24 -10.98
CA LEU A 16 -3.51 -21.41 -11.95
C LEU A 16 -2.27 -20.72 -11.35
N LEU A 17 -2.34 -20.33 -10.09
CA LEU A 17 -1.19 -19.78 -9.34
C LEU A 17 -0.12 -20.84 -9.04
N LEU A 18 -0.50 -22.11 -8.89
CA LEU A 18 0.41 -23.23 -8.65
C LEU A 18 1.05 -23.77 -9.95
N LEU A 19 0.46 -23.48 -11.10
CA LEU A 19 0.97 -23.85 -12.43
C LEU A 19 1.90 -22.80 -13.05
N ALA A 20 2.21 -21.71 -12.33
CA ALA A 20 3.23 -20.79 -12.77
C ALA A 20 4.55 -21.56 -12.93
N PRO A 21 5.18 -21.56 -14.14
CA PRO A 21 6.43 -22.28 -14.36
C PRO A 21 7.45 -21.77 -13.35
N ALA A 22 8.09 -22.69 -12.64
CA ALA A 22 9.17 -22.38 -11.72
C ALA A 22 10.20 -21.52 -12.49
N PRO A 23 10.54 -20.32 -12.02
CA PRO A 23 11.46 -19.44 -12.76
C PRO A 23 12.77 -20.16 -12.93
N ALA A 24 13.15 -20.44 -14.19
CA ALA A 24 14.47 -20.93 -14.52
C ALA A 24 15.49 -19.98 -13.88
N ARG A 25 16.19 -20.44 -12.86
CA ARG A 25 17.37 -19.86 -12.16
C ARG A 25 17.71 -18.37 -12.50
N ALA A 26 16.71 -17.49 -12.48
CA ALA A 26 16.97 -16.08 -12.31
C ALA A 26 17.37 -15.92 -10.84
N GLN A 27 18.51 -15.34 -10.55
CA GLN A 27 18.88 -15.00 -9.17
C GLN A 27 17.81 -14.04 -8.65
N THR A 28 16.89 -14.59 -7.89
CA THR A 28 15.75 -13.86 -7.35
C THR A 28 16.14 -13.43 -5.96
N ASN A 29 16.16 -12.13 -5.73
CA ASN A 29 16.48 -11.58 -4.42
C ASN A 29 15.20 -11.35 -3.66
N LEU A 30 15.07 -11.98 -2.50
CA LEU A 30 14.04 -11.64 -1.53
C LEU A 30 14.53 -10.46 -0.68
N LEU A 31 13.78 -9.37 -0.72
CA LEU A 31 14.05 -8.16 0.05
C LEU A 31 12.95 -7.99 1.09
N ILE A 32 13.33 -7.84 2.35
CA ILE A 32 12.44 -7.46 3.45
C ILE A 32 12.77 -6.03 3.83
N ILE A 33 11.76 -5.15 3.84
CA ILE A 33 11.99 -3.72 3.92
C ILE A 33 11.04 -3.10 4.96
N PRO A 34 11.45 -3.06 6.24
CA PRO A 34 10.80 -2.18 7.20
C PRO A 34 11.00 -0.73 6.79
N PHE A 35 9.96 0.07 6.89
CA PHE A 35 10.00 1.48 6.50
C PHE A 35 9.30 2.40 7.49
N LEU A 36 9.75 3.64 7.50
CA LEU A 36 9.14 4.78 8.16
C LEU A 36 8.92 5.90 7.14
N GLY A 37 7.94 6.76 7.36
CA GLY A 37 7.69 7.84 6.43
C GLY A 37 6.61 8.79 6.88
N VAL A 38 6.13 9.57 5.93
CA VAL A 38 5.08 10.55 6.14
C VAL A 38 4.01 10.46 5.04
N LYS A 39 2.77 10.53 5.45
CA LYS A 39 1.62 10.77 4.59
C LYS A 39 1.39 12.28 4.48
N PHE A 40 1.08 12.76 3.27
CA PHE A 40 0.78 14.17 3.01
C PHE A 40 -0.18 14.32 1.81
N ALA A 41 -0.65 15.57 1.56
CA ALA A 41 -1.49 15.94 0.42
C ALA A 41 -2.67 14.98 0.19
N GLY A 42 -3.49 14.77 1.21
CA GLY A 42 -4.65 13.87 1.15
C GLY A 42 -5.94 14.62 0.85
N HIS A 43 -6.84 13.95 0.11
CA HIS A 43 -8.22 14.38 -0.10
C HIS A 43 -9.15 13.26 0.37
N THR A 44 -10.20 13.61 1.10
CA THR A 44 -11.25 12.67 1.51
C THR A 44 -12.61 13.31 1.50
N SER A 45 -13.63 12.52 1.19
CA SER A 45 -15.05 12.89 1.37
C SER A 45 -15.75 12.01 2.40
N ILE A 46 -14.98 11.27 3.24
CA ILE A 46 -15.54 10.33 4.22
C ILE A 46 -16.23 11.03 5.39
N ALA A 47 -15.88 12.27 5.67
CA ALA A 47 -16.43 13.00 6.81
C ALA A 47 -17.15 14.28 6.37
N ILE A 48 -18.35 14.49 6.90
CA ILE A 48 -19.14 15.72 6.74
C ILE A 48 -18.44 16.83 7.54
N GLY A 49 -17.94 17.85 6.85
CA GLY A 49 -17.16 18.95 7.45
C GLY A 49 -15.67 18.70 7.22
N GLU A 50 -15.12 19.28 6.15
CA GLU A 50 -13.72 19.21 5.68
C GLU A 50 -12.70 18.78 6.77
N PRO A 51 -12.49 17.47 7.03
CA PRO A 51 -11.40 17.09 7.89
C PRO A 51 -10.12 17.43 7.14
N THR A 52 -9.24 18.15 7.78
CA THR A 52 -7.97 18.58 7.23
C THR A 52 -7.06 17.37 7.00
N VAL A 53 -7.33 16.62 5.92
CA VAL A 53 -6.55 15.43 5.52
C VAL A 53 -5.16 15.84 5.02
N ASN A 54 -4.96 17.13 4.79
CA ASN A 54 -3.70 17.69 4.34
C ASN A 54 -2.60 17.74 5.42
N GLN A 55 -2.89 17.31 6.66
CA GLN A 55 -1.88 17.23 7.70
C GLN A 55 -0.88 16.11 7.41
N LYS A 56 0.41 16.43 7.58
CA LYS A 56 1.49 15.44 7.57
C LYS A 56 1.31 14.49 8.76
N LYS A 57 1.27 13.18 8.51
CA LYS A 57 1.15 12.15 9.55
C LYS A 57 2.21 11.08 9.34
N SER A 58 2.80 10.62 10.43
CA SER A 58 3.77 9.53 10.38
C SER A 58 3.12 8.24 9.88
N THR A 59 3.85 7.50 9.08
CA THR A 59 3.46 6.17 8.60
C THR A 59 4.63 5.21 8.82
N PHE A 60 4.32 3.95 9.06
CA PHE A 60 5.31 2.89 9.18
C PHE A 60 4.75 1.60 8.60
N GLY A 61 5.62 0.67 8.29
CA GLY A 61 5.20 -0.59 7.71
C GLY A 61 6.34 -1.51 7.32
N LEU A 62 5.96 -2.51 6.53
CA LEU A 62 6.84 -3.57 6.06
C LEU A 62 6.49 -3.89 4.61
N SER A 63 7.50 -4.04 3.76
CA SER A 63 7.34 -4.57 2.41
C SER A 63 8.18 -5.83 2.24
N GLY A 64 7.60 -6.83 1.57
CA GLY A 64 8.29 -8.00 1.08
C GLY A 64 8.37 -7.94 -0.44
N THR A 65 9.58 -7.87 -1.01
CA THR A 65 9.79 -7.69 -2.45
C THR A 65 10.61 -8.83 -3.01
N ILE A 66 10.12 -9.43 -4.07
CA ILE A 66 10.87 -10.40 -4.89
C ILE A 66 11.28 -9.68 -6.16
N LEU A 67 12.57 -9.41 -6.32
CA LEU A 67 13.09 -8.62 -7.42
C LEU A 67 14.11 -9.41 -8.23
N GLY A 68 13.81 -9.59 -9.52
CA GLY A 68 14.75 -10.18 -10.47
C GLY A 68 15.91 -9.24 -10.83
N ASP A 69 16.99 -9.80 -11.34
CA ASP A 69 18.15 -9.01 -11.78
C ASP A 69 17.86 -8.17 -13.02
N LYS A 70 16.87 -8.58 -13.81
CA LYS A 70 16.44 -7.84 -15.01
C LYS A 70 15.62 -6.61 -14.62
N PHE A 71 14.34 -6.58 -14.93
CA PHE A 71 13.52 -5.37 -14.77
C PHE A 71 12.25 -5.60 -13.95
N LEU A 72 11.79 -6.84 -13.77
CA LEU A 72 10.52 -7.14 -13.10
C LEU A 72 10.72 -7.62 -11.66
N GLY A 73 9.80 -7.21 -10.81
CA GLY A 73 9.63 -7.69 -9.45
C GLY A 73 8.17 -7.64 -9.02
N VAL A 74 7.89 -8.31 -7.92
CA VAL A 74 6.60 -8.27 -7.24
C VAL A 74 6.81 -7.91 -5.77
N GLU A 75 5.84 -7.22 -5.19
CA GLU A 75 5.92 -6.75 -3.81
C GLU A 75 4.57 -6.91 -3.12
N ALA A 76 4.62 -7.28 -1.84
CA ALA A 76 3.54 -7.10 -0.89
C ALA A 76 3.94 -5.99 0.09
N ASP A 77 3.08 -4.99 0.28
CA ASP A 77 3.33 -3.83 1.15
C ASP A 77 2.21 -3.71 2.18
N VAL A 78 2.58 -3.59 3.44
CA VAL A 78 1.68 -3.30 4.56
C VAL A 78 2.13 -2.01 5.22
N GLY A 79 1.25 -1.01 5.22
CA GLY A 79 1.50 0.28 5.85
C GLY A 79 0.42 0.67 6.83
N GLN A 80 0.80 1.35 7.90
CA GLN A 80 -0.11 1.88 8.90
C GLN A 80 0.18 3.36 9.14
N THR A 81 -0.89 4.16 9.13
CA THR A 81 -0.84 5.59 9.43
C THR A 81 -1.77 5.90 10.59
N PRO A 82 -1.25 6.00 11.83
CA PRO A 82 -2.02 6.44 12.99
C PRO A 82 -2.44 7.89 12.85
N GLN A 83 -3.56 8.25 13.50
CA GLN A 83 -4.10 9.62 13.49
C GLN A 83 -4.23 10.20 12.06
N PHE A 84 -4.65 9.37 11.11
CA PHE A 84 -4.71 9.71 9.69
C PHE A 84 -5.56 10.95 9.41
N PHE A 85 -6.73 11.06 10.06
CA PHE A 85 -7.58 12.24 10.05
C PHE A 85 -7.14 13.15 11.20
N GLY A 86 -6.87 14.42 10.92
CA GLY A 86 -6.53 15.41 11.94
C GLY A 86 -7.71 15.61 12.93
N PRO A 87 -7.51 16.33 14.05
CA PRO A 87 -8.59 16.72 14.93
C PRO A 87 -9.56 17.59 14.14
N GLY A 88 -10.57 16.96 13.54
CA GLY A 88 -11.67 17.62 12.86
C GLY A 88 -12.66 18.15 13.88
N PHE A 89 -13.34 19.21 13.50
CA PHE A 89 -14.49 19.84 14.08
C PHE A 89 -15.00 19.18 15.39
N ARG A 90 -14.81 19.88 16.52
CA ARG A 90 -15.29 19.55 17.87
C ARG A 90 -14.76 18.22 18.44
N GLN A 91 -13.50 18.18 18.88
CA GLN A 91 -13.01 17.27 19.95
C GLN A 91 -13.60 15.83 20.06
N THR A 92 -14.30 15.35 19.04
CA THR A 92 -15.13 14.14 19.13
C THR A 92 -14.43 12.90 18.56
N VAL A 93 -13.35 13.05 17.78
CA VAL A 93 -12.59 11.93 17.20
C VAL A 93 -11.36 11.65 18.05
N THR A 94 -11.38 10.55 18.81
CA THR A 94 -10.31 10.16 19.74
C THR A 94 -9.19 9.39 19.04
N GLY A 95 -9.47 8.77 17.89
CA GLY A 95 -8.49 8.00 17.15
C GLY A 95 -8.94 7.70 15.73
N SER A 96 -7.99 7.77 14.81
CA SER A 96 -8.21 7.33 13.45
C SER A 96 -6.96 6.62 12.94
N THR A 97 -7.13 5.52 12.22
CA THR A 97 -6.02 4.76 11.66
C THR A 97 -6.39 4.29 10.27
N VAL A 98 -5.47 4.45 9.33
CA VAL A 98 -5.59 3.85 8.01
C VAL A 98 -4.49 2.81 7.84
N THR A 99 -4.90 1.58 7.54
CA THR A 99 -4.01 0.48 7.21
C THR A 99 -4.15 0.18 5.72
N THR A 100 -3.05 0.09 5.03
CA THR A 100 -2.97 -0.29 3.60
C THR A 100 -2.33 -1.66 3.48
N LEU A 101 -2.89 -2.53 2.64
CA LEU A 101 -2.31 -3.81 2.24
C LEU A 101 -2.38 -3.87 0.72
N THR A 102 -1.25 -3.85 0.03
CA THR A 102 -1.20 -3.82 -1.44
C THR A 102 -0.30 -4.92 -1.99
N GLY A 103 -0.70 -5.45 -3.15
CA GLY A 103 0.11 -6.31 -4.00
C GLY A 103 0.53 -5.54 -5.25
N ASN A 104 1.83 -5.48 -5.53
CA ASN A 104 2.40 -4.55 -6.48
C ASN A 104 3.30 -5.25 -7.50
N VAL A 105 3.37 -4.67 -8.68
CA VAL A 105 4.39 -4.98 -9.69
C VAL A 105 5.42 -3.85 -9.66
N ILE A 106 6.68 -4.24 -9.66
CA ILE A 106 7.82 -3.32 -9.72
C ILE A 106 8.53 -3.47 -11.06
N VAL A 107 8.80 -2.34 -11.69
CA VAL A 107 9.68 -2.27 -12.87
C VAL A 107 10.91 -1.45 -12.48
N ALA A 108 12.04 -2.12 -12.37
CA ALA A 108 13.30 -1.52 -11.91
C ALA A 108 14.33 -1.51 -13.05
N VAL A 109 15.23 -0.56 -13.02
CA VAL A 109 16.37 -0.53 -13.95
C VAL A 109 17.20 -1.80 -13.75
N PRO A 110 17.62 -2.49 -14.85
CA PRO A 110 18.43 -3.70 -14.75
C PRO A 110 19.77 -3.45 -14.03
N LYS A 111 20.22 -4.41 -13.24
CA LYS A 111 21.52 -4.35 -12.54
C LYS A 111 22.70 -4.15 -13.47
N ALA A 112 22.63 -4.68 -14.69
CA ALA A 112 23.67 -4.51 -15.69
C ALA A 112 23.97 -3.04 -16.03
N ILE A 113 22.99 -2.14 -15.83
CA ILE A 113 23.14 -0.70 -16.09
C ILE A 113 23.61 0.05 -14.82
N THR A 114 23.11 -0.35 -13.66
CA THR A 114 23.29 0.40 -12.40
C THR A 114 24.43 -0.11 -11.54
N GLN A 115 25.11 -1.18 -11.93
CA GLN A 115 26.24 -1.80 -11.21
C GLN A 115 25.94 -2.03 -9.71
N GLU A 116 24.69 -2.37 -9.38
CA GLU A 116 24.16 -2.67 -8.04
C GLU A 116 24.11 -1.49 -7.04
N SER A 117 24.72 -0.34 -7.32
CA SER A 117 24.86 0.76 -6.36
C SER A 117 23.53 1.48 -6.11
N LEU A 118 22.83 1.85 -7.18
CA LEU A 118 21.60 2.63 -7.10
C LEU A 118 20.62 2.15 -8.18
N ARG A 119 19.46 1.64 -7.76
CA ARG A 119 18.51 1.01 -8.67
C ARG A 119 17.16 1.72 -8.65
N PRO A 120 16.91 2.69 -9.56
CA PRO A 120 15.61 3.33 -9.69
C PRO A 120 14.53 2.34 -10.14
N TYR A 121 13.29 2.58 -9.70
CA TYR A 121 12.14 1.76 -10.08
C TYR A 121 10.85 2.55 -10.07
N VAL A 122 9.85 2.01 -10.78
CA VAL A 122 8.45 2.41 -10.67
C VAL A 122 7.66 1.23 -10.13
N VAL A 123 6.56 1.54 -9.46
CA VAL A 123 5.70 0.55 -8.81
C VAL A 123 4.25 0.90 -9.06
N ALA A 124 3.43 -0.11 -9.31
CA ALA A 124 1.99 0.04 -9.39
C ALA A 124 1.31 -1.22 -8.84
N GLY A 125 0.20 -1.04 -8.15
CA GLY A 125 -0.48 -2.14 -7.51
C GLY A 125 -1.93 -1.86 -7.13
N LEU A 126 -2.55 -2.90 -6.59
CA LEU A 126 -3.90 -2.89 -6.08
C LEU A 126 -3.89 -3.45 -4.67
N GLY A 127 -4.82 -2.99 -3.85
CA GLY A 127 -4.94 -3.52 -2.50
C GLY A 127 -6.12 -2.97 -1.72
N LEU A 128 -6.12 -3.28 -0.44
CA LEU A 128 -7.16 -2.89 0.51
C LEU A 128 -6.66 -1.73 1.36
N MET A 129 -7.51 -0.73 1.51
CA MET A 129 -7.34 0.36 2.46
C MET A 129 -8.40 0.23 3.53
N HIS A 130 -7.99 -0.11 4.74
CA HIS A 130 -8.86 -0.24 5.90
C HIS A 130 -8.78 1.02 6.76
N ALA A 131 -9.85 1.82 6.75
CA ALA A 131 -9.97 3.01 7.57
C ALA A 131 -10.80 2.70 8.82
N ARG A 132 -10.27 3.05 10.00
CA ARG A 132 -10.97 3.03 11.28
C ARG A 132 -11.07 4.44 11.82
N VAL A 133 -12.28 4.83 12.22
CA VAL A 133 -12.55 6.08 12.93
C VAL A 133 -13.29 5.74 14.21
N SER A 134 -12.69 6.08 15.35
CA SER A 134 -13.30 5.88 16.67
C SER A 134 -13.75 7.21 17.25
N THR A 135 -15.01 7.26 17.68
CA THR A 135 -15.64 8.45 18.28
C THR A 135 -15.75 8.26 19.79
N GLN A 136 -15.57 9.34 20.58
CA GLN A 136 -15.62 9.29 22.06
C GLN A 136 -16.94 8.77 22.63
N ILE A 137 -18.04 8.82 21.89
CA ILE A 137 -19.38 8.45 22.36
C ILE A 137 -19.73 6.99 22.00
N GLY A 138 -18.83 6.24 21.32
CA GLY A 138 -19.05 4.82 20.99
C GLY A 138 -20.20 4.50 20.04
N LEU A 139 -20.95 5.50 19.59
CA LEU A 139 -22.17 5.33 18.79
C LEU A 139 -21.95 5.29 17.28
N LEU A 140 -20.75 5.63 16.79
CA LEU A 140 -20.43 5.70 15.35
C LEU A 140 -18.99 5.21 15.06
N ASP A 141 -18.68 3.98 15.48
CA ASP A 141 -17.46 3.32 15.00
C ASP A 141 -17.66 2.93 13.53
N THR A 142 -17.06 3.71 12.62
CA THR A 142 -17.12 3.42 11.19
C THR A 142 -15.86 2.67 10.76
N LYS A 143 -16.06 1.50 10.17
CA LYS A 143 -15.02 0.69 9.52
C LYS A 143 -15.33 0.65 8.03
N SER A 144 -14.41 1.13 7.20
CA SER A 144 -14.55 1.09 5.74
C SER A 144 -13.40 0.31 5.13
N ASN A 145 -13.75 -0.67 4.28
CA ASN A 145 -12.80 -1.40 3.46
C ASN A 145 -12.91 -0.90 2.03
N LEU A 146 -11.90 -0.24 1.54
CA LEU A 146 -11.85 0.33 0.21
C LEU A 146 -10.85 -0.43 -0.64
N LEU A 147 -11.25 -0.81 -1.85
CA LEU A 147 -10.29 -1.26 -2.86
C LEU A 147 -9.55 -0.02 -3.38
N GLY A 148 -8.24 -0.06 -3.35
CA GLY A 148 -7.37 1.03 -3.77
C GLY A 148 -6.38 0.63 -4.84
N LEU A 149 -5.95 1.63 -5.58
CA LEU A 149 -4.81 1.61 -6.50
C LEU A 149 -3.68 2.38 -5.87
N ASP A 150 -2.46 1.89 -5.99
CA ASP A 150 -1.27 2.68 -5.72
C ASP A 150 -0.34 2.72 -6.93
N VAL A 151 0.31 3.86 -7.10
CA VAL A 151 1.32 4.08 -8.13
C VAL A 151 2.42 4.96 -7.56
N GLY A 152 3.65 4.66 -7.90
CA GLY A 152 4.77 5.42 -7.38
C GLY A 152 6.10 5.07 -8.02
N GLY A 153 7.14 5.54 -7.37
CA GLY A 153 8.50 5.24 -7.77
C GLY A 153 9.46 5.50 -6.62
N GLY A 154 10.64 4.94 -6.78
CA GLY A 154 11.66 5.03 -5.76
C GLY A 154 13.01 4.59 -6.25
N VAL A 155 13.89 4.42 -5.29
CA VAL A 155 15.25 3.97 -5.53
C VAL A 155 15.68 2.99 -4.44
N PHE A 156 16.26 1.87 -4.83
CA PHE A 156 17.02 0.98 -3.97
C PHE A 156 18.50 1.38 -4.02
N GLY A 157 19.13 1.51 -2.88
CA GLY A 157 20.58 1.68 -2.76
C GLY A 157 21.12 0.55 -1.89
N LEU A 158 21.94 -0.35 -2.43
CA LEU A 158 22.63 -1.38 -1.65
C LEU A 158 23.97 -0.83 -1.18
N VAL A 159 24.16 -0.83 0.13
CA VAL A 159 25.41 -0.42 0.79
C VAL A 159 26.32 -1.64 1.01
N SER A 160 25.71 -2.82 1.11
CA SER A 160 26.39 -4.10 1.24
C SER A 160 25.63 -5.20 0.48
N PRO A 161 26.22 -6.41 0.29
CA PRO A 161 25.54 -7.51 -0.36
C PRO A 161 24.21 -7.92 0.29
N ARG A 162 24.01 -7.60 1.59
CA ARG A 162 22.85 -8.01 2.38
C ARG A 162 22.00 -6.85 2.90
N ALA A 163 22.49 -5.62 2.83
CA ALA A 163 21.79 -4.47 3.42
C ALA A 163 21.87 -3.24 2.53
N GLY A 164 20.81 -2.43 2.57
CA GLY A 164 20.71 -1.20 1.82
C GLY A 164 19.63 -0.29 2.34
N ALA A 165 19.32 0.74 1.58
CA ALA A 165 18.25 1.69 1.85
C ALA A 165 17.28 1.76 0.67
N ARG A 166 16.02 2.08 0.94
CA ARG A 166 15.00 2.38 -0.06
C ARG A 166 14.39 3.74 0.25
N PHE A 167 14.25 4.56 -0.77
CA PHE A 167 13.46 5.77 -0.74
C PHE A 167 12.35 5.66 -1.76
N GLU A 168 11.11 5.99 -1.37
CA GLU A 168 9.96 5.75 -2.20
C GLU A 168 8.88 6.81 -2.00
N LEU A 169 8.27 7.26 -3.10
CA LEU A 169 7.10 8.13 -3.14
C LEU A 169 5.97 7.38 -3.83
N ARG A 170 4.82 7.21 -3.15
CA ARG A 170 3.60 6.58 -3.69
C ARG A 170 2.39 7.48 -3.56
N HIS A 171 1.52 7.39 -4.54
CA HIS A 171 0.17 7.94 -4.52
C HIS A 171 -0.83 6.81 -4.38
N PHE A 172 -1.70 6.92 -3.39
CA PHE A 172 -2.81 5.99 -3.15
C PHE A 172 -4.12 6.64 -3.53
N LYS A 173 -5.01 5.88 -4.18
CA LYS A 173 -6.35 6.33 -4.55
C LYS A 173 -7.33 5.17 -4.45
N ASN A 174 -8.49 5.39 -3.82
CA ASN A 174 -9.54 4.37 -3.82
C ASN A 174 -10.21 4.26 -5.19
N LEU A 175 -10.56 3.03 -5.57
CA LEU A 175 -11.28 2.69 -6.81
C LEU A 175 -12.78 2.47 -6.59
N THR A 176 -13.16 2.00 -5.39
CA THR A 176 -14.55 1.68 -5.05
C THR A 176 -15.12 2.69 -4.08
N ASN A 177 -16.38 3.05 -4.31
CA ASN A 177 -17.19 3.73 -3.32
C ASN A 177 -17.83 2.66 -2.42
N ASP A 178 -17.74 2.81 -1.11
CA ASP A 178 -18.37 1.88 -0.17
C ASP A 178 -19.89 2.01 -0.29
N ALA A 179 -20.56 1.00 -0.86
CA ALA A 179 -21.99 0.99 -1.09
C ALA A 179 -22.82 0.65 0.18
N GLY A 180 -22.17 0.46 1.33
CA GLY A 180 -22.79 -0.02 2.56
C GLY A 180 -23.08 1.03 3.64
N ALA A 181 -22.57 2.24 3.51
CA ALA A 181 -22.89 3.33 4.43
C ALA A 181 -23.87 4.30 3.76
N VAL A 182 -24.87 4.73 4.50
CA VAL A 182 -25.80 5.81 4.09
C VAL A 182 -24.99 7.11 3.96
N THR A 183 -24.28 7.26 2.86
CA THR A 183 -23.44 8.42 2.58
C THR A 183 -23.93 9.05 1.29
N ILE A 184 -24.48 10.23 1.42
CA ILE A 184 -24.82 11.10 0.30
C ILE A 184 -23.50 11.65 -0.26
N GLY A 185 -22.88 10.92 -1.19
CA GLY A 185 -21.61 11.29 -1.81
C GLY A 185 -20.59 10.16 -1.73
N GLY A 186 -20.01 9.77 -2.89
CA GLY A 186 -19.05 8.68 -2.98
C GLY A 186 -17.81 8.90 -2.08
N THR A 187 -17.43 7.89 -1.34
CA THR A 187 -16.25 7.89 -0.46
C THR A 187 -14.99 8.00 -1.31
N ARG A 188 -14.35 9.16 -1.31
CA ARG A 188 -13.06 9.37 -1.99
C ARG A 188 -11.96 9.45 -0.95
N LEU A 189 -10.90 8.66 -1.14
CA LEU A 189 -9.69 8.69 -0.34
C LEU A 189 -8.49 8.67 -1.26
N SER A 190 -7.68 9.72 -1.23
CA SER A 190 -6.40 9.75 -1.93
C SER A 190 -5.36 10.46 -1.09
N PHE A 191 -4.11 10.00 -1.16
CA PHE A 191 -3.00 10.62 -0.44
C PHE A 191 -1.65 10.20 -1.02
N TRP A 192 -0.64 10.99 -0.72
CA TRP A 192 0.76 10.69 -1.01
C TRP A 192 1.44 10.12 0.23
N ARG A 193 2.34 9.15 0.02
CA ARG A 193 3.20 8.56 1.05
C ARG A 193 4.65 8.64 0.60
N LEU A 194 5.50 9.31 1.38
CA LEU A 194 6.95 9.31 1.23
C LEU A 194 7.54 8.43 2.32
N THR A 195 8.38 7.47 1.96
CA THR A 195 8.98 6.52 2.90
C THR A 195 10.48 6.39 2.69
N ALA A 196 11.18 6.10 3.79
CA ALA A 196 12.54 5.60 3.82
C ALA A 196 12.53 4.25 4.54
N GLY A 197 13.20 3.24 3.98
CA GLY A 197 13.22 1.88 4.49
C GLY A 197 14.62 1.29 4.50
N LEU A 198 14.84 0.35 5.42
CA LEU A 198 16.04 -0.48 5.46
C LEU A 198 15.81 -1.72 4.59
N VAL A 199 16.66 -1.95 3.60
CA VAL A 199 16.58 -3.13 2.74
C VAL A 199 17.41 -4.25 3.36
N LEU A 200 16.78 -5.39 3.64
CA LEU A 200 17.42 -6.61 4.08
C LEU A 200 17.28 -7.66 2.97
N ARG A 201 18.38 -8.13 2.43
CA ARG A 201 18.44 -9.09 1.30
C ARG A 201 18.78 -10.49 1.81
N TYR A 202 17.98 -11.46 1.37
CA TYR A 202 18.13 -12.89 1.64
C TYR A 202 18.37 -13.68 0.34
#